data_3ccddcc2da02043f957fa1085d579bd0
#
_entry.id   3ccddcc2da02043f957fa1085d579bd0
#
_cell.length_a   1.000
_cell.length_b   1.000
_cell.length_c   1.000
_cell.angle_alpha   90.00
_cell.angle_beta   90.00
_cell.angle_gamma   90.00
#
_symmetry.space_group_name_H-M   'P 1'
#
loop_
_entity.id
_entity.type
_entity.pdbx_description
1 polymer ?
#
loop_
_entity_poly.entity_id
_entity_poly.type
_entity_poly.pdbx_seq_one_letter_code
_entity_poly.pdbx_strand_id
1 'polypeptide(L)'
;MPKCQGGLGYLPLIFSLEMPEKLITKRLIASTGGFNRSKMRDPKKLLSENQKNKWAHVIGHLNETHIQIFDGAGQTVAAMRAKTRKMLNQYPNKKPILFIDYLTLIQPGQIHVGNSHQQVTEISKSLKMMAKEFECPVICLAQLNRSVESRADKRPMMSDIRESGSVEQDADVILFLYREAYYDKESYDNTLDIIVSKNRNGSVGNISVNYNKYTGEIVE
;
A
#
# COMPACT_ATOMS: atom_id res chain seq x y z
N MET A 1 15.83 10.21 5.38
CA MET A 1 15.45 8.95 6.07
C MET A 1 16.46 8.70 7.16
N PRO A 2 16.09 8.45 8.42
CA PRO A 2 17.04 8.16 9.48
C PRO A 2 17.79 6.86 9.15
N LYS A 3 19.09 6.93 9.11
CA LYS A 3 19.96 5.74 9.07
C LYS A 3 19.81 5.03 10.40
N CYS A 4 19.06 3.91 10.42
CA CYS A 4 19.03 3.01 11.57
C CYS A 4 20.39 2.32 11.64
N GLN A 5 21.34 2.92 12.33
CA GLN A 5 22.58 2.25 12.75
C GLN A 5 22.20 1.25 13.85
N GLY A 6 22.35 -0.04 13.58
CA GLY A 6 22.31 -1.12 14.59
C GLY A 6 20.94 -1.65 15.00
N GLY A 7 19.84 -1.29 14.35
CA GLY A 7 18.52 -1.85 14.62
C GLY A 7 18.16 -3.03 13.72
N LEU A 8 17.30 -3.92 14.19
CA LEU A 8 16.65 -4.94 13.37
C LEU A 8 16.04 -4.27 12.12
N GLY A 9 16.59 -4.57 10.94
CA GLY A 9 16.09 -4.00 9.69
C GLY A 9 14.67 -4.50 9.38
N TYR A 10 13.90 -3.72 8.63
CA TYR A 10 12.58 -4.15 8.18
C TYR A 10 12.65 -4.99 6.91
N LEU A 11 11.66 -5.88 6.74
CA LEU A 11 11.43 -6.71 5.56
C LEU A 11 10.05 -6.37 4.97
N PRO A 12 9.98 -5.47 3.99
CA PRO A 12 8.70 -5.16 3.35
C PRO A 12 8.26 -6.31 2.46
N LEU A 13 7.04 -6.82 2.70
CA LEU A 13 6.38 -7.87 1.92
C LEU A 13 5.13 -7.29 1.27
N ILE A 14 5.12 -7.19 -0.05
CA ILE A 14 4.02 -6.60 -0.83
C ILE A 14 3.24 -7.74 -1.47
N PHE A 15 1.99 -7.92 -1.08
CA PHE A 15 1.03 -8.80 -1.71
C PHE A 15 0.17 -7.99 -2.68
N SER A 16 0.53 -8.03 -3.94
CA SER A 16 -0.19 -7.32 -5.00
C SER A 16 -1.12 -8.28 -5.70
N LEU A 17 -2.41 -8.10 -5.48
CA LEU A 17 -3.43 -9.00 -6.03
C LEU A 17 -4.00 -8.47 -7.36
N GLU A 18 -3.77 -7.19 -7.65
CA GLU A 18 -4.25 -6.52 -8.86
C GLU A 18 -3.12 -6.30 -9.87
N MET A 19 -1.94 -5.91 -9.39
CA MET A 19 -0.87 -5.44 -10.26
C MET A 19 0.30 -6.43 -10.32
N PRO A 20 0.88 -6.69 -11.52
CA PRO A 20 2.06 -7.52 -11.62
C PRO A 20 3.30 -6.85 -10.97
N GLU A 21 4.17 -7.67 -10.38
CA GLU A 21 5.43 -7.27 -9.74
C GLU A 21 6.24 -6.27 -10.56
N LYS A 22 6.38 -6.53 -11.87
CA LYS A 22 7.09 -5.66 -12.80
C LYS A 22 6.57 -4.22 -12.80
N LEU A 23 5.26 -4.03 -12.64
CA LEU A 23 4.66 -2.69 -12.65
C LEU A 23 4.91 -1.97 -11.33
N ILE A 24 4.82 -2.68 -10.20
CA ILE A 24 5.13 -2.14 -8.87
C ILE A 24 6.60 -1.75 -8.80
N THR A 25 7.50 -2.62 -9.24
CA THR A 25 8.94 -2.34 -9.31
C THR A 25 9.24 -1.08 -10.11
N LYS A 26 8.59 -0.90 -11.28
CA LYS A 26 8.72 0.32 -12.07
C LYS A 26 8.23 1.58 -11.32
N ARG A 27 7.14 1.47 -10.56
CA ARG A 27 6.64 2.58 -9.73
C ARG A 27 7.59 2.92 -8.59
N LEU A 28 8.14 1.91 -7.91
CA LEU A 28 9.15 2.10 -6.86
C LEU A 28 10.39 2.80 -7.41
N ILE A 29 10.90 2.35 -8.55
CA ILE A 29 12.06 2.99 -9.21
C ILE A 29 11.73 4.43 -9.60
N ALA A 30 10.55 4.68 -10.15
CA ALA A 30 10.14 6.02 -10.54
C ALA A 30 10.07 6.99 -9.34
N SER A 31 9.45 6.55 -8.24
CA SER A 31 9.31 7.34 -7.03
C SER A 31 10.66 7.58 -6.34
N THR A 32 11.45 6.52 -6.12
CA THR A 32 12.76 6.62 -5.47
C THR A 32 13.77 7.45 -6.27
N GLY A 33 13.73 7.33 -7.60
CA GLY A 33 14.65 8.02 -8.50
C GLY A 33 14.18 9.40 -8.97
N GLY A 34 12.94 9.80 -8.66
CA GLY A 34 12.33 11.01 -9.22
C GLY A 34 12.14 10.94 -10.73
N PHE A 35 11.95 9.73 -11.29
CA PHE A 35 11.73 9.56 -12.71
C PHE A 35 10.25 9.70 -13.06
N ASN A 36 9.97 10.34 -14.22
CA ASN A 36 8.61 10.39 -14.71
C ASN A 36 8.10 8.99 -15.04
N ARG A 37 6.95 8.60 -14.48
CA ARG A 37 6.33 7.27 -14.63
C ARG A 37 6.05 6.91 -16.10
N SER A 38 5.75 7.90 -16.96
CA SER A 38 5.53 7.67 -18.37
C SER A 38 6.78 7.13 -19.09
N LYS A 39 7.97 7.52 -18.62
CA LYS A 39 9.25 7.03 -19.15
C LYS A 39 9.55 5.58 -18.74
N MET A 40 8.88 5.06 -17.71
CA MET A 40 9.07 3.69 -17.24
C MET A 40 8.53 2.61 -18.20
N ARG A 41 7.77 2.99 -19.23
CA ARG A 41 7.35 2.05 -20.28
C ARG A 41 8.54 1.54 -21.11
N ASP A 42 9.49 2.42 -21.45
CA ASP A 42 10.76 2.09 -22.13
C ASP A 42 11.90 2.96 -21.58
N PRO A 43 12.48 2.60 -20.44
CA PRO A 43 13.51 3.41 -19.78
C PRO A 43 14.76 3.57 -20.64
N LYS A 44 15.13 2.55 -21.42
CA LYS A 44 16.33 2.60 -22.27
C LYS A 44 16.26 3.72 -23.31
N LYS A 45 15.07 3.95 -23.90
CA LYS A 45 14.87 4.98 -24.93
C LYS A 45 14.48 6.33 -24.36
N LEU A 46 13.72 6.37 -23.26
CA LEU A 46 13.06 7.58 -22.80
C LEU A 46 13.78 8.32 -21.67
N LEU A 47 14.76 7.69 -21.01
CA LEU A 47 15.60 8.33 -20.01
C LEU A 47 16.79 9.04 -20.67
N SER A 48 17.15 10.24 -20.17
CA SER A 48 18.39 10.92 -20.52
C SER A 48 19.61 10.18 -19.96
N GLU A 49 20.82 10.44 -20.47
CA GLU A 49 22.04 9.79 -19.98
C GLU A 49 22.24 10.03 -18.47
N ASN A 50 22.01 11.24 -17.98
CA ASN A 50 22.09 11.53 -16.55
C ASN A 50 21.07 10.70 -15.73
N GLN A 51 19.87 10.49 -16.28
CA GLN A 51 18.85 9.65 -15.65
C GLN A 51 19.24 8.17 -15.68
N LYS A 52 19.88 7.69 -16.74
CA LYS A 52 20.42 6.32 -16.83
C LYS A 52 21.52 6.07 -15.80
N ASN A 53 22.43 7.03 -15.62
CA ASN A 53 23.46 6.93 -14.57
C ASN A 53 22.84 6.84 -13.16
N LYS A 54 21.83 7.68 -12.87
CA LYS A 54 21.09 7.62 -11.61
C LYS A 54 20.34 6.29 -11.42
N TRP A 55 19.92 5.66 -12.49
CA TRP A 55 19.15 4.40 -12.49
C TRP A 55 19.88 3.28 -11.75
N ALA A 56 21.17 3.08 -12.03
CA ALA A 56 21.96 2.04 -11.38
C ALA A 56 22.02 2.21 -9.85
N HIS A 57 22.19 3.45 -9.39
CA HIS A 57 22.18 3.76 -7.95
C HIS A 57 20.82 3.50 -7.31
N VAL A 58 19.71 3.85 -8.00
CA VAL A 58 18.33 3.59 -7.50
C VAL A 58 18.08 2.09 -7.38
N ILE A 59 18.49 1.30 -8.37
CA ILE A 59 18.38 -0.17 -8.31
C ILE A 59 19.20 -0.74 -7.15
N GLY A 60 20.45 -0.29 -6.98
CA GLY A 60 21.30 -0.70 -5.85
C GLY A 60 20.61 -0.42 -4.50
N HIS A 61 20.09 0.79 -4.32
CA HIS A 61 19.39 1.18 -3.11
C HIS A 61 18.12 0.33 -2.85
N LEU A 62 17.32 0.08 -3.89
CA LEU A 62 16.12 -0.77 -3.75
C LEU A 62 16.47 -2.22 -3.41
N ASN A 63 17.56 -2.77 -3.96
CA ASN A 63 18.03 -4.11 -3.61
C ASN A 63 18.42 -4.22 -2.12
N GLU A 64 19.00 -3.19 -1.54
CA GLU A 64 19.35 -3.14 -0.11
C GLU A 64 18.13 -3.14 0.81
N THR A 65 16.96 -2.73 0.31
CA THR A 65 15.72 -2.75 1.10
C THR A 65 15.13 -4.14 1.28
N HIS A 66 15.56 -5.12 0.48
CA HIS A 66 15.04 -6.50 0.47
C HIS A 66 13.52 -6.60 0.27
N ILE A 67 12.88 -5.65 -0.38
CA ILE A 67 11.45 -5.70 -0.70
C ILE A 67 11.14 -6.98 -1.46
N GLN A 68 10.13 -7.73 -1.00
CA GLN A 68 9.62 -8.91 -1.68
C GLN A 68 8.22 -8.61 -2.21
N ILE A 69 7.96 -8.91 -3.48
CA ILE A 69 6.68 -8.68 -4.12
C ILE A 69 6.09 -10.03 -4.53
N PHE A 70 4.83 -10.25 -4.18
CA PHE A 70 4.06 -11.45 -4.51
C PHE A 70 2.82 -11.03 -5.30
N ASP A 71 2.82 -11.24 -6.61
CA ASP A 71 1.78 -10.80 -7.55
C ASP A 71 0.84 -11.91 -8.01
N GLY A 72 0.86 -13.05 -7.33
CA GLY A 72 -0.03 -14.16 -7.65
C GLY A 72 -1.50 -13.83 -7.39
N ALA A 73 -2.36 -14.04 -8.37
CA ALA A 73 -3.80 -13.89 -8.22
C ALA A 73 -4.38 -14.94 -7.26
N GLY A 74 -5.53 -14.60 -6.65
CA GLY A 74 -6.30 -15.56 -5.86
C GLY A 74 -5.64 -16.01 -4.56
N GLN A 75 -4.87 -15.15 -3.91
CA GLN A 75 -4.23 -15.49 -2.64
C GLN A 75 -5.20 -15.42 -1.48
N THR A 76 -5.15 -16.43 -0.62
CA THR A 76 -5.83 -16.43 0.68
C THR A 76 -4.92 -15.86 1.77
N VAL A 77 -5.49 -15.42 2.90
CA VAL A 77 -4.68 -14.98 4.07
C VAL A 77 -3.77 -16.12 4.56
N ALA A 78 -4.21 -17.37 4.48
CA ALA A 78 -3.38 -18.53 4.82
C ALA A 78 -2.14 -18.66 3.93
N ALA A 79 -2.28 -18.44 2.62
CA ALA A 79 -1.16 -18.44 1.68
C ALA A 79 -0.19 -17.28 1.94
N MET A 80 -0.70 -16.09 2.25
CA MET A 80 0.12 -14.93 2.62
C MET A 80 0.91 -15.21 3.92
N ARG A 81 0.26 -15.83 4.92
CA ARG A 81 0.88 -16.26 6.18
C ARG A 81 2.02 -17.25 5.94
N ALA A 82 1.82 -18.26 5.08
CA ALA A 82 2.85 -19.23 4.74
C ALA A 82 4.06 -18.58 4.05
N LYS A 83 3.82 -17.65 3.10
CA LYS A 83 4.88 -16.89 2.43
C LYS A 83 5.65 -16.01 3.41
N THR A 84 4.95 -15.33 4.32
CA THR A 84 5.57 -14.51 5.37
C THR A 84 6.51 -15.34 6.25
N ARG A 85 6.06 -16.52 6.73
CA ARG A 85 6.91 -17.44 7.51
C ARG A 85 8.15 -17.87 6.72
N LYS A 86 7.99 -18.21 5.44
CA LYS A 86 9.11 -18.57 4.57
C LYS A 86 10.13 -17.45 4.47
N MET A 87 9.68 -16.21 4.29
CA MET A 87 10.57 -15.05 4.21
C MET A 87 11.28 -14.78 5.55
N LEU A 88 10.59 -14.91 6.68
CA LEU A 88 11.21 -14.75 7.99
C LEU A 88 12.27 -15.82 8.28
N ASN A 89 12.11 -17.04 7.79
CA ASN A 89 13.14 -18.07 7.87
C ASN A 89 14.40 -17.72 7.03
N GLN A 90 14.21 -17.02 5.91
CA GLN A 90 15.33 -16.54 5.07
C GLN A 90 15.99 -15.27 5.65
N TYR A 91 15.24 -14.46 6.37
CA TYR A 91 15.69 -13.20 6.96
C TYR A 91 15.39 -13.12 8.46
N PRO A 92 16.02 -13.99 9.29
CA PRO A 92 15.62 -14.19 10.70
C PRO A 92 15.82 -12.93 11.57
N ASN A 93 16.72 -12.01 11.14
CA ASN A 93 17.03 -10.79 11.89
C ASN A 93 16.20 -9.57 11.41
N LYS A 94 15.17 -9.77 10.58
CA LYS A 94 14.35 -8.67 10.06
C LYS A 94 12.92 -8.76 10.58
N LYS A 95 12.31 -7.60 10.81
CA LYS A 95 10.88 -7.50 11.16
C LYS A 95 10.06 -7.29 9.89
N PRO A 96 9.00 -8.07 9.66
CA PRO A 96 8.18 -7.89 8.46
C PRO A 96 7.31 -6.63 8.57
N ILE A 97 7.00 -6.03 7.42
CA ILE A 97 5.91 -5.09 7.23
C ILE A 97 5.13 -5.59 6.02
N LEU A 98 3.84 -5.84 6.20
CA LEU A 98 3.00 -6.42 5.17
C LEU A 98 2.16 -5.33 4.51
N PHE A 99 2.20 -5.29 3.18
CA PHE A 99 1.36 -4.43 2.35
C PHE A 99 0.48 -5.31 1.47
N ILE A 100 -0.84 -5.06 1.46
CA ILE A 100 -1.80 -5.86 0.72
C ILE A 100 -2.63 -4.94 -0.17
N ASP A 101 -2.58 -5.16 -1.48
CA ASP A 101 -3.26 -4.38 -2.51
C ASP A 101 -4.19 -5.30 -3.32
N TYR A 102 -5.50 -5.39 -3.02
CA TYR A 102 -6.29 -4.77 -1.98
C TYR A 102 -7.28 -5.78 -1.37
N LEU A 103 -7.98 -5.39 -0.28
CA LEU A 103 -8.77 -6.25 0.60
C LEU A 103 -9.76 -7.17 -0.13
N THR A 104 -10.58 -6.63 -1.05
CA THR A 104 -11.65 -7.38 -1.71
C THR A 104 -11.17 -8.35 -2.80
N LEU A 105 -9.87 -8.37 -3.12
CA LEU A 105 -9.25 -9.36 -4.02
C LEU A 105 -8.68 -10.56 -3.26
N ILE A 106 -8.65 -10.51 -1.93
CA ILE A 106 -8.24 -11.65 -1.12
C ILE A 106 -9.32 -12.74 -1.22
N GLN A 107 -8.90 -13.95 -1.54
CA GLN A 107 -9.84 -15.07 -1.56
C GLN A 107 -10.18 -15.53 -0.14
N PRO A 108 -11.47 -15.79 0.18
CA PRO A 108 -11.84 -16.38 1.44
C PRO A 108 -11.27 -17.79 1.58
N GLY A 109 -10.91 -18.19 2.80
CA GLY A 109 -10.36 -19.52 3.08
C GLY A 109 -11.35 -20.65 2.91
N GLN A 110 -12.64 -20.37 3.09
CA GLN A 110 -13.77 -21.28 2.82
C GLN A 110 -14.71 -20.62 1.84
N ILE A 111 -15.35 -21.43 1.00
CA ILE A 111 -16.32 -20.94 0.03
C ILE A 111 -17.62 -20.59 0.79
N HIS A 112 -17.74 -19.37 1.23
CA HIS A 112 -19.02 -18.83 1.70
C HIS A 112 -19.85 -18.43 0.48
N VAL A 113 -20.70 -19.31 0.05
CA VAL A 113 -21.61 -19.04 -1.07
C VAL A 113 -22.57 -17.93 -0.66
N GLY A 114 -22.45 -16.75 -1.27
CA GLY A 114 -23.50 -15.76 -1.33
C GLY A 114 -23.41 -14.53 -0.41
N ASN A 115 -22.40 -14.35 0.46
CA ASN A 115 -22.34 -13.16 1.33
C ASN A 115 -20.97 -12.50 1.37
N SER A 116 -20.78 -11.46 0.54
CA SER A 116 -19.55 -10.67 0.45
C SER A 116 -19.17 -10.02 1.80
N HIS A 117 -20.15 -9.59 2.58
CA HIS A 117 -19.93 -8.99 3.91
C HIS A 117 -19.28 -9.99 4.90
N GLN A 118 -19.72 -11.26 4.89
CA GLN A 118 -19.13 -12.29 5.75
C GLN A 118 -17.70 -12.61 5.34
N GLN A 119 -17.43 -12.63 4.03
CA GLN A 119 -16.08 -12.85 3.50
C GLN A 119 -15.12 -11.74 3.94
N VAL A 120 -15.51 -10.47 3.80
CA VAL A 120 -14.70 -9.33 4.25
C VAL A 120 -14.47 -9.39 5.77
N THR A 121 -15.48 -9.77 6.54
CA THR A 121 -15.38 -9.94 8.00
C THR A 121 -14.36 -11.01 8.38
N GLU A 122 -14.37 -12.16 7.72
CA GLU A 122 -13.41 -13.25 7.97
C GLU A 122 -12.00 -12.83 7.59
N ILE A 123 -11.84 -12.20 6.42
CA ILE A 123 -10.55 -11.71 5.95
C ILE A 123 -9.99 -10.66 6.92
N SER A 124 -10.77 -9.66 7.32
CA SER A 124 -10.36 -8.62 8.26
C SER A 124 -9.85 -9.20 9.58
N LYS A 125 -10.61 -10.11 10.20
CA LYS A 125 -10.21 -10.83 11.42
C LYS A 125 -8.92 -11.63 11.20
N SER A 126 -8.80 -12.31 10.07
CA SER A 126 -7.63 -13.13 9.75
C SER A 126 -6.37 -12.28 9.56
N LEU A 127 -6.48 -11.10 8.96
CA LEU A 127 -5.39 -10.13 8.84
C LEU A 127 -4.98 -9.57 10.21
N LYS A 128 -5.96 -9.27 11.08
CA LYS A 128 -5.69 -8.85 12.46
C LYS A 128 -4.96 -9.93 13.26
N MET A 129 -5.35 -11.19 13.09
CA MET A 129 -4.64 -12.33 13.71
C MET A 129 -3.22 -12.46 13.18
N MET A 130 -3.02 -12.28 11.87
CA MET A 130 -1.71 -12.32 11.21
C MET A 130 -0.78 -11.20 11.72
N ALA A 131 -1.30 -9.99 11.91
CA ALA A 131 -0.54 -8.89 12.52
C ALA A 131 -0.07 -9.22 13.94
N LYS A 132 -0.92 -9.86 14.76
CA LYS A 132 -0.57 -10.31 16.11
C LYS A 132 0.44 -11.45 16.09
N GLU A 133 0.27 -12.43 15.22
CA GLU A 133 1.15 -13.60 15.11
C GLU A 133 2.60 -13.22 14.79
N PHE A 134 2.77 -12.29 13.83
CA PHE A 134 4.09 -11.85 13.38
C PHE A 134 4.60 -10.59 14.11
N GLU A 135 3.81 -10.06 15.06
CA GLU A 135 4.11 -8.83 15.79
C GLU A 135 4.55 -7.69 14.84
N CYS A 136 3.79 -7.51 13.76
CA CYS A 136 4.14 -6.61 12.68
C CYS A 136 2.95 -5.78 12.16
N PRO A 137 3.23 -4.62 11.55
CA PRO A 137 2.21 -3.86 10.84
C PRO A 137 1.70 -4.63 9.62
N VAL A 138 0.36 -4.68 9.46
CA VAL A 138 -0.32 -5.12 8.25
C VAL A 138 -1.07 -3.92 7.70
N ILE A 139 -0.63 -3.41 6.55
CA ILE A 139 -1.21 -2.27 5.84
C ILE A 139 -2.00 -2.83 4.67
N CYS A 140 -3.32 -2.74 4.75
CA CYS A 140 -4.21 -3.26 3.72
C CYS A 140 -4.95 -2.11 3.04
N LEU A 141 -4.88 -2.04 1.72
CA LEU A 141 -5.66 -1.09 0.94
C LEU A 141 -7.11 -1.57 0.86
N ALA A 142 -8.04 -0.64 0.90
CA ALA A 142 -9.46 -0.90 0.74
C ALA A 142 -10.07 0.07 -0.28
N GLN A 143 -10.99 -0.43 -1.07
CA GLN A 143 -11.69 0.37 -2.05
C GLN A 143 -12.89 1.08 -1.42
N LEU A 144 -13.08 2.35 -1.77
CA LEU A 144 -14.24 3.12 -1.36
C LEU A 144 -15.46 2.84 -2.23
N ASN A 145 -16.64 3.07 -1.65
CA ASN A 145 -17.89 3.06 -2.40
C ASN A 145 -17.91 4.24 -3.39
N ARG A 146 -18.41 3.99 -4.59
CA ARG A 146 -18.53 5.03 -5.63
C ARG A 146 -19.46 6.17 -5.26
N SER A 147 -20.33 6.00 -4.28
CA SER A 147 -21.23 7.05 -3.78
C SER A 147 -20.48 8.29 -3.27
N VAL A 148 -19.23 8.18 -2.87
CA VAL A 148 -18.37 9.32 -2.51
C VAL A 148 -18.26 10.34 -3.65
N GLU A 149 -18.21 9.88 -4.90
CA GLU A 149 -18.06 10.74 -6.08
C GLU A 149 -19.33 11.56 -6.40
N SER A 150 -20.49 11.13 -5.92
CA SER A 150 -21.78 11.83 -6.13
C SER A 150 -22.08 12.91 -5.09
N ARG A 151 -21.31 12.97 -3.98
CA ARG A 151 -21.49 13.99 -2.94
C ARG A 151 -20.88 15.33 -3.35
N ALA A 152 -21.40 16.42 -2.79
CA ALA A 152 -20.80 17.75 -2.94
C ALA A 152 -19.40 17.80 -2.31
N ASP A 153 -19.28 17.32 -1.06
CA ASP A 153 -17.99 17.08 -0.41
C ASP A 153 -17.54 15.64 -0.71
N LYS A 154 -16.47 15.52 -1.47
CA LYS A 154 -15.88 14.25 -1.90
C LYS A 154 -14.81 13.72 -0.96
N ARG A 155 -14.62 14.37 0.20
CA ARG A 155 -13.72 13.86 1.23
C ARG A 155 -14.24 12.54 1.78
N PRO A 156 -13.41 11.48 1.78
CA PRO A 156 -13.82 10.17 2.26
C PRO A 156 -14.13 10.16 3.74
N MET A 157 -15.11 9.34 4.13
CA MET A 157 -15.49 9.10 5.53
C MET A 157 -15.64 7.59 5.79
N MET A 158 -15.77 7.21 7.05
CA MET A 158 -15.81 5.79 7.47
C MET A 158 -16.90 4.99 6.75
N SER A 159 -18.09 5.56 6.56
CA SER A 159 -19.20 4.91 5.84
C SER A 159 -18.94 4.65 4.36
N ASP A 160 -17.88 5.23 3.78
CA ASP A 160 -17.53 5.02 2.38
C ASP A 160 -16.66 3.77 2.17
N ILE A 161 -16.13 3.17 3.23
CA ILE A 161 -15.43 1.88 3.11
C ILE A 161 -16.48 0.82 2.77
N ARG A 162 -16.29 0.14 1.66
CA ARG A 162 -17.21 -0.91 1.22
C ARG A 162 -17.23 -2.04 2.23
N GLU A 163 -18.44 -2.41 2.71
CA GLU A 163 -18.64 -3.47 3.71
C GLU A 163 -17.94 -3.23 5.06
N SER A 164 -17.94 -1.98 5.52
CA SER A 164 -17.06 -1.38 6.53
C SER A 164 -17.18 -1.88 7.96
N GLY A 165 -18.29 -2.44 8.40
CA GLY A 165 -18.55 -2.67 9.83
C GLY A 165 -17.45 -3.47 10.55
N SER A 166 -16.97 -4.56 9.94
CA SER A 166 -15.91 -5.38 10.50
C SER A 166 -14.52 -4.75 10.34
N VAL A 167 -14.24 -4.14 9.18
CA VAL A 167 -12.97 -3.46 8.92
C VAL A 167 -12.78 -2.31 9.90
N GLU A 168 -13.85 -1.55 10.16
CA GLU A 168 -13.84 -0.47 11.14
C GLU A 168 -13.53 -0.98 12.56
N GLN A 169 -14.08 -2.13 12.96
CA GLN A 169 -13.84 -2.70 14.28
C GLN A 169 -12.42 -3.26 14.43
N ASP A 170 -11.91 -3.98 13.44
CA ASP A 170 -10.65 -4.73 13.49
C ASP A 170 -9.42 -3.83 13.30
N ALA A 171 -9.50 -2.81 12.43
CA ALA A 171 -8.39 -1.92 12.17
C ALA A 171 -8.02 -1.06 13.40
N ASP A 172 -6.73 -0.93 13.68
CA ASP A 172 -6.23 -0.02 14.73
C ASP A 172 -6.14 1.42 14.22
N VAL A 173 -5.82 1.58 12.93
CA VAL A 173 -5.69 2.87 12.26
C VAL A 173 -6.43 2.80 10.92
N ILE A 174 -7.18 3.85 10.58
CA ILE A 174 -7.79 4.02 9.26
C ILE A 174 -7.38 5.36 8.70
N LEU A 175 -6.77 5.32 7.53
CA LEU A 175 -6.30 6.48 6.79
C LEU A 175 -7.05 6.58 5.47
N PHE A 176 -7.59 7.75 5.15
CA PHE A 176 -8.07 8.05 3.81
C PHE A 176 -7.09 8.96 3.09
N LEU A 177 -6.99 8.78 1.79
CA LEU A 177 -6.20 9.62 0.91
C LEU A 177 -7.14 10.47 0.05
N TYR A 178 -6.98 11.78 0.09
CA TYR A 178 -7.79 12.71 -0.67
C TYR A 178 -6.92 13.70 -1.44
N ARG A 179 -7.29 13.95 -2.69
CA ARG A 179 -6.66 14.97 -3.54
C ARG A 179 -7.72 15.78 -4.24
N GLU A 180 -7.76 17.08 -3.97
CA GLU A 180 -8.66 18.02 -4.64
C GLU A 180 -8.43 18.01 -6.16
N ALA A 181 -7.17 18.09 -6.59
CA ALA A 181 -6.78 18.06 -8.01
C ALA A 181 -7.16 16.76 -8.78
N TYR A 182 -7.67 15.74 -8.11
CA TYR A 182 -8.25 14.56 -8.78
C TYR A 182 -9.62 14.88 -9.37
N TYR A 183 -10.39 15.73 -8.68
CA TYR A 183 -11.75 16.12 -9.04
C TYR A 183 -11.78 17.42 -9.85
N ASP A 184 -10.90 18.37 -9.54
CA ASP A 184 -10.70 19.61 -10.28
C ASP A 184 -9.46 19.52 -11.18
N LYS A 185 -9.70 19.33 -12.48
CA LYS A 185 -8.63 19.19 -13.47
C LYS A 185 -7.87 20.50 -13.76
N GLU A 186 -8.46 21.62 -13.41
CA GLU A 186 -7.84 22.95 -13.57
C GLU A 186 -6.97 23.32 -12.36
N SER A 187 -7.11 22.58 -11.27
CA SER A 187 -6.28 22.77 -10.09
C SER A 187 -4.84 22.33 -10.32
N TYR A 188 -3.91 23.23 -10.04
CA TYR A 188 -2.46 22.98 -9.99
C TYR A 188 -1.99 22.50 -8.61
N ASP A 189 -2.91 22.30 -7.68
CA ASP A 189 -2.58 21.84 -6.34
C ASP A 189 -2.04 20.42 -6.35
N ASN A 190 -0.86 20.24 -5.79
CA ASN A 190 -0.22 18.93 -5.62
C ASN A 190 -0.44 18.33 -4.22
N THR A 191 -1.31 18.94 -3.43
CA THR A 191 -1.59 18.48 -2.07
C THR A 191 -2.27 17.12 -2.07
N LEU A 192 -1.76 16.24 -1.23
CA LEU A 192 -2.38 14.99 -0.85
C LEU A 192 -2.71 15.07 0.64
N ASP A 193 -3.99 15.05 0.96
CA ASP A 193 -4.47 14.98 2.33
C ASP A 193 -4.50 13.51 2.80
N ILE A 194 -3.87 13.25 3.93
CA ILE A 194 -3.94 11.99 4.66
C ILE A 194 -4.87 12.22 5.85
N ILE A 195 -6.09 11.71 5.74
CA ILE A 195 -7.15 11.87 6.75
C ILE A 195 -7.07 10.70 7.71
N VAL A 196 -6.61 10.93 8.94
CA VAL A 196 -6.60 9.93 10.01
C VAL A 196 -7.99 9.88 10.63
N SER A 197 -8.85 8.98 10.17
CA SER A 197 -10.24 8.87 10.64
C SER A 197 -10.42 7.94 11.82
N LYS A 198 -9.49 7.03 12.03
CA LYS A 198 -9.41 6.19 13.23
C LYS A 198 -7.96 6.03 13.65
N ASN A 199 -7.70 6.17 14.94
CA ASN A 199 -6.42 5.83 15.57
C ASN A 199 -6.67 5.36 17.00
N ARG A 200 -6.51 4.05 17.24
CA ARG A 200 -6.81 3.45 18.54
C ARG A 200 -5.92 3.97 19.68
N ASN A 201 -4.69 4.34 19.36
CA ASN A 201 -3.67 4.71 20.34
C ASN A 201 -3.20 6.16 20.21
N GLY A 202 -3.88 6.98 19.41
CA GLY A 202 -3.48 8.37 19.16
C GLY A 202 -4.64 9.25 18.70
N SER A 203 -4.34 10.47 18.27
CA SER A 203 -5.31 11.42 17.76
C SER A 203 -5.73 11.10 16.32
N VAL A 204 -6.93 11.56 15.97
CA VAL A 204 -7.40 11.68 14.59
C VAL A 204 -7.12 13.08 14.07
N GLY A 205 -7.10 13.28 12.77
CA GLY A 205 -6.83 14.58 12.16
C GLY A 205 -6.40 14.46 10.70
N ASN A 206 -5.96 15.59 10.12
CA ASN A 206 -5.51 15.65 8.74
C ASN A 206 -4.04 16.05 8.69
N ILE A 207 -3.32 15.44 7.76
CA ILE A 207 -1.93 15.76 7.43
C ILE A 207 -1.89 16.01 5.94
N SER A 208 -1.39 17.18 5.53
CA SER A 208 -1.24 17.53 4.12
C SER A 208 0.22 17.39 3.71
N VAL A 209 0.47 16.70 2.59
CA VAL A 209 1.79 16.47 2.03
C VAL A 209 1.79 16.78 0.54
N ASN A 210 2.96 17.07 -0.03
CA ASN A 210 3.09 17.29 -1.46
C ASN A 210 3.22 15.96 -2.21
N TYR A 211 2.40 15.78 -3.25
CA TYR A 211 2.39 14.61 -4.11
C TYR A 211 2.75 14.95 -5.55
N ASN A 212 3.85 14.43 -6.02
CA ASN A 212 4.24 14.57 -7.43
C ASN A 212 3.53 13.51 -8.29
N LYS A 213 2.50 13.92 -9.02
CA LYS A 213 1.72 13.02 -9.89
C LYS A 213 2.54 12.35 -11.00
N TYR A 214 3.66 12.93 -11.40
CA TYR A 214 4.50 12.40 -12.49
C TYR A 214 5.45 11.30 -12.00
N THR A 215 6.00 11.45 -10.82
CA THR A 215 6.96 10.51 -10.22
C THR A 215 6.31 9.57 -9.21
N GLY A 216 5.26 10.03 -8.53
CA GLY A 216 4.63 9.36 -7.41
C GLY A 216 5.36 9.59 -6.09
N GLU A 217 6.26 10.53 -6.05
CA GLU A 217 6.96 10.93 -4.84
C GLU A 217 6.04 11.71 -3.92
N ILE A 218 6.16 11.44 -2.62
CA ILE A 218 5.46 12.16 -1.55
C ILE A 218 6.54 12.83 -0.70
N VAL A 219 6.42 14.13 -0.49
CA VAL A 219 7.33 14.95 0.34
C VAL A 219 6.53 15.83 1.28
N GLU A 220 7.10 16.14 2.43
CA GLU A 220 6.55 17.11 3.38
C GLU A 220 6.64 18.54 2.83
#